data_23af9f7323e6904a1197e0d4f5a648ee
#
_entry.id   23af9f7323e6904a1197e0d4f5a648ee
#
_cell.length_a   1.000
_cell.length_b   1.000
_cell.length_c   1.000
_cell.angle_alpha   90.00
_cell.angle_beta   90.00
_cell.angle_gamma   90.00
#
_symmetry.space_group_name_H-M   'P 1'
#
loop_
_entity.id
_entity.type
_entity.pdbx_description
1 polymer ?
#
loop_
_entity_poly.entity_id
_entity_poly.type
_entity_poly.pdbx_seq_one_letter_code
_entity_poly.pdbx_strand_id
1 'polypeptide(L)'
;SIQIIERISVSKSSSLAIVKIVDDYYLMSFSETTSETLRQFSKEEVEKIETRIEQQEQSDPVQTLKRLDFKELKEKYSSYFNQ
;
A
#
# COMPACT_ATOMS: atom_id res chain seq x y z
N SER A 1 -2.50 -6.01 -16.43
CA SER A 1 -1.32 -5.26 -16.06
C SER A 1 -1.19 -5.17 -14.53
N ILE A 2 0.01 -4.93 -14.08
CA ILE A 2 0.33 -4.84 -12.65
C ILE A 2 0.85 -3.44 -12.37
N GLN A 3 0.28 -2.78 -11.36
CA GLN A 3 0.70 -1.44 -10.99
C GLN A 3 0.98 -1.37 -9.50
N ILE A 4 2.10 -0.77 -9.14
CA ILE A 4 2.37 -0.45 -7.74
C ILE A 4 1.78 0.95 -7.50
N ILE A 5 0.72 0.99 -6.69
CA ILE A 5 0.00 2.23 -6.43
C ILE A 5 0.75 3.08 -5.41
N GLU A 6 1.22 2.44 -4.35
CA GLU A 6 1.98 3.13 -3.32
C GLU A 6 2.88 2.12 -2.62
N ARG A 7 4.04 2.58 -2.17
CA ARG A 7 5.02 1.73 -1.51
C ARG A 7 5.68 2.49 -0.38
N ILE A 8 5.88 1.83 0.74
CA ILE A 8 6.56 2.40 1.88
C ILE A 8 7.60 1.44 2.43
N SER A 9 8.78 1.94 2.71
CA SER A 9 9.82 1.16 3.36
C SER A 9 9.47 0.96 4.83
N VAL A 10 9.62 -0.28 5.29
CA VAL A 10 9.43 -0.64 6.69
C VAL A 10 10.78 -0.77 7.37
N SER A 11 11.75 -1.28 6.64
CA SER A 11 13.14 -1.41 7.09
C SER A 11 14.04 -1.28 5.87
N LYS A 12 15.34 -1.48 6.05
CA LYS A 12 16.30 -1.45 4.95
C LYS A 12 15.95 -2.44 3.84
N SER A 13 15.41 -3.59 4.22
CA SER A 13 15.21 -4.68 3.27
C SER A 13 13.75 -5.08 3.09
N SER A 14 12.82 -4.35 3.68
CA SER A 14 11.41 -4.72 3.55
C SER A 14 10.52 -3.51 3.32
N SER A 15 9.44 -3.74 2.59
CA SER A 15 8.47 -2.71 2.28
C SER A 15 7.05 -3.28 2.23
N LEU A 16 6.09 -2.39 2.40
CA LEU A 16 4.67 -2.67 2.14
C LEU A 16 4.26 -1.92 0.89
N ALA A 17 3.35 -2.49 0.14
CA ALA A 17 2.84 -1.83 -1.05
C ALA A 17 1.37 -2.14 -1.28
N ILE A 18 0.67 -1.18 -1.87
CA ILE A 18 -0.64 -1.41 -2.45
C ILE A 18 -0.40 -1.69 -3.92
N VAL A 19 -0.84 -2.85 -4.37
CA VAL A 19 -0.60 -3.31 -5.75
C VAL A 19 -1.93 -3.57 -6.42
N LYS A 20 -2.11 -3.00 -7.60
CA LYS A 20 -3.28 -3.29 -8.43
C LYS A 20 -2.89 -4.32 -9.47
N ILE A 21 -3.64 -5.42 -9.50
CA ILE A 21 -3.46 -6.47 -10.50
C ILE A 21 -4.79 -6.62 -11.22
N VAL A 22 -4.83 -6.19 -12.47
CA VAL A 22 -6.03 -6.09 -13.30
C VAL A 22 -7.02 -5.13 -12.65
N ASP A 23 -8.03 -5.62 -11.96
CA ASP A 23 -9.02 -4.76 -11.29
C ASP A 23 -9.02 -4.90 -9.78
N ASP A 24 -8.19 -5.78 -9.26
CA ASP A 24 -8.16 -6.06 -7.82
C ASP A 24 -6.95 -5.39 -7.17
N TYR A 25 -7.13 -5.03 -5.91
CA TYR A 25 -6.10 -4.36 -5.13
C TYR A 25 -5.68 -5.25 -3.97
N TYR A 26 -4.38 -5.32 -3.75
CA TYR A 26 -3.79 -6.17 -2.72
C TYR A 26 -2.80 -5.38 -1.87
N LEU A 27 -2.74 -5.74 -0.60
CA LEU A 27 -1.64 -5.31 0.27
C LEU A 27 -0.57 -6.39 0.20
N MET A 28 0.63 -5.99 -0.16
CA MET A 28 1.75 -6.93 -0.31
C MET A 28 2.94 -6.49 0.52
N SER A 29 3.72 -7.45 0.94
CA SER A 29 5.01 -7.20 1.56
C SER A 29 6.12 -7.67 0.63
N PHE A 30 7.23 -6.96 0.64
CA PHE A 30 8.42 -7.31 -0.14
C PHE A 30 9.64 -7.31 0.75
N SER A 31 10.48 -8.29 0.57
CA SER A 31 11.81 -8.33 1.18
C SER A 31 12.83 -8.53 0.06
N GLU A 32 14.11 -8.69 0.42
CA GLU A 32 15.14 -8.93 -0.58
C GLU A 32 14.93 -10.23 -1.37
N THR A 33 14.31 -11.20 -0.74
CA THR A 33 14.23 -12.54 -1.32
C THR A 33 12.81 -13.00 -1.62
N THR A 34 11.80 -12.38 -1.03
CA THR A 34 10.42 -12.87 -1.15
C THR A 34 9.43 -11.74 -1.27
N SER A 35 8.26 -12.08 -1.78
CA SER A 35 7.09 -11.21 -1.74
C SER A 35 5.90 -12.03 -1.28
N GLU A 36 4.99 -11.39 -0.55
CA GLU A 36 3.79 -12.05 -0.04
C GLU A 36 2.59 -11.15 -0.19
N THR A 37 1.46 -11.75 -0.53
CA THR A 37 0.18 -11.06 -0.47
C THR A 37 -0.38 -11.19 0.93
N LEU A 38 -0.53 -10.06 1.62
CA LEU A 38 -1.05 -10.07 2.98
C LEU A 38 -2.56 -10.16 3.00
N ARG A 39 -3.21 -9.40 2.12
CA ARG A 39 -4.66 -9.51 1.93
C ARG A 39 -5.11 -8.78 0.67
N GLN A 40 -6.33 -9.09 0.25
CA GLN A 40 -6.98 -8.35 -0.82
C GLN A 40 -7.84 -7.25 -0.19
N PHE A 41 -7.85 -6.08 -0.80
CA PHE A 41 -8.71 -5.00 -0.34
C PHE A 41 -10.15 -5.24 -0.75
N SER A 42 -11.07 -4.86 0.13
CA SER A 42 -12.50 -4.94 -0.14
C SER A 42 -12.93 -3.86 -1.13
N LYS A 43 -14.14 -4.00 -1.66
CA LYS A 43 -14.72 -2.98 -2.55
C LYS A 43 -14.75 -1.61 -1.92
N GLU A 44 -15.12 -1.53 -0.64
CA GLU A 44 -15.15 -0.26 0.08
C GLU A 44 -13.77 0.36 0.20
N GLU A 45 -12.79 -0.47 0.50
CA GLU A 45 -11.41 -0.02 0.60
C GLU A 45 -10.88 0.45 -0.75
N VAL A 46 -11.21 -0.27 -1.81
CA VAL A 46 -10.81 0.12 -3.16
C VAL A 46 -11.39 1.48 -3.53
N GLU A 47 -12.64 1.74 -3.20
CA GLU A 47 -13.25 3.04 -3.46
C GLU A 47 -12.50 4.16 -2.74
N LYS A 48 -12.10 3.92 -1.50
CA LYS A 48 -11.32 4.89 -0.75
C LYS A 48 -9.96 5.14 -1.38
N ILE A 49 -9.29 4.08 -1.81
CA ILE A 49 -8.00 4.18 -2.47
C ILE A 49 -8.14 4.99 -3.76
N GLU A 50 -9.11 4.66 -4.57
CA GLU A 50 -9.30 5.34 -5.85
C GLU A 50 -9.70 6.79 -5.69
N THR A 51 -10.52 7.09 -4.70
CA THR A 51 -10.89 8.47 -4.38
C THR A 51 -9.66 9.28 -3.99
N ARG A 52 -8.78 8.72 -3.19
CA ARG A 52 -7.57 9.41 -2.77
C ARG A 52 -6.59 9.62 -3.92
N ILE A 53 -6.50 8.66 -4.81
CA ILE A 53 -5.68 8.81 -6.02
C ILE A 53 -6.20 9.99 -6.85
N GLU A 54 -7.51 10.09 -7.03
CA GLU A 54 -8.12 11.23 -7.73
C GLU A 54 -7.81 12.55 -7.06
N GLN A 55 -7.94 12.61 -5.75
CA GLN A 55 -7.63 13.82 -5.00
C GLN A 55 -6.16 14.19 -5.11
N GLN A 56 -5.30 13.19 -5.13
CA GLN A 56 -3.87 13.40 -5.26
C GLN A 56 -3.49 14.00 -6.60
N GLU A 57 -4.19 13.63 -7.66
CA GLU A 57 -3.95 14.21 -8.98
C GLU A 57 -4.34 15.69 -9.06
N GLN A 58 -5.23 16.13 -8.18
CA GLN A 58 -5.73 17.49 -8.16
C GLN A 58 -5.06 18.40 -7.15
N SER A 59 -4.28 17.84 -6.23
CA SER A 59 -3.62 18.60 -5.19
C SER A 59 -2.17 18.17 -5.07
N ASP A 60 -1.45 18.67 -4.07
CA ASP A 60 -0.07 18.28 -3.85
C ASP A 60 0.00 16.79 -3.54
N PRO A 61 0.61 16.00 -4.41
CA PRO A 61 0.59 14.56 -4.27
C PRO A 61 1.40 14.00 -3.12
N VAL A 62 2.28 14.79 -2.53
CA VAL A 62 3.23 14.24 -1.57
C VAL A 62 2.62 13.97 -0.22
N GLN A 63 1.54 14.61 0.13
CA GLN A 63 1.13 14.68 1.52
C GLN A 63 -0.06 13.85 1.92
N THR A 64 -0.95 13.55 1.01
CA THR A 64 -2.24 13.03 1.43
C THR A 64 -2.27 11.54 1.63
N LEU A 65 -1.93 10.80 0.60
CA LEU A 65 -2.11 9.36 0.63
C LEU A 65 -1.11 8.68 1.55
N LYS A 66 0.14 9.03 1.41
CA LYS A 66 1.21 8.33 2.13
C LYS A 66 1.09 8.41 3.64
N ARG A 67 0.77 9.58 4.15
CA ARG A 67 0.77 9.78 5.58
C ARG A 67 -0.43 9.20 6.27
N LEU A 68 -1.58 9.30 5.63
CA LEU A 68 -2.82 8.86 6.25
C LEU A 68 -3.02 7.36 6.17
N ASP A 69 -2.71 6.78 5.00
CA ASP A 69 -3.01 5.38 4.78
C ASP A 69 -1.89 4.45 5.21
N PHE A 70 -0.67 4.78 4.85
CA PHE A 70 0.43 3.87 5.12
C PHE A 70 0.92 3.90 6.54
N LYS A 71 0.77 5.02 7.23
CA LYS A 71 1.11 5.06 8.65
C LYS A 71 0.28 4.05 9.43
N GLU A 72 -1.00 4.04 9.16
CA GLU A 72 -1.91 3.10 9.81
C GLU A 72 -1.60 1.66 9.45
N LEU A 73 -1.37 1.40 8.17
CA LEU A 73 -1.02 0.06 7.71
C LEU A 73 0.32 -0.40 8.28
N LYS A 74 1.29 0.49 8.32
CA LYS A 74 2.59 0.18 8.89
C LYS A 74 2.48 -0.20 10.36
N GLU A 75 1.70 0.53 11.12
CA GLU A 75 1.49 0.24 12.52
C GLU A 75 0.77 -1.10 12.72
N LYS A 76 -0.25 -1.34 11.93
CA LYS A 76 -1.03 -2.57 12.02
C LYS A 76 -0.19 -3.81 11.72
N TYR A 77 0.69 -3.72 10.75
CA TYR A 77 1.49 -4.86 10.32
C TYR A 77 2.94 -4.82 10.80
N SER A 78 3.26 -3.92 11.73
CA SER A 78 4.64 -3.76 12.18
C SER A 78 5.21 -5.03 12.78
N SER A 79 4.42 -5.78 13.53
CA SER A 79 4.88 -7.03 14.14
C SER A 79 5.24 -8.10 13.11
N TYR A 80 4.64 -8.02 11.93
CA TYR A 80 4.95 -8.95 10.84
C TYR A 80 6.43 -8.85 10.43
N PHE A 81 7.00 -7.67 10.52
CA PHE A 81 8.37 -7.40 10.08
C PHE A 81 9.40 -7.52 11.19
N ASN A 82 8.97 -7.68 12.41
CA ASN A 82 9.84 -7.73 13.58
C ASN A 82 10.07 -9.15 14.11
N GLN A 83 10.15 -10.08 13.22
CA GLN A 83 10.36 -11.48 13.61
C GLN A 83 11.82 -11.86 13.62
#